data_afaca8b1d532c748eba39a624c7acace
#
_entry.id   afaca8b1d532c748eba39a624c7acace
#
_cell.length_a   1.000
_cell.length_b   1.000
_cell.length_c   1.000
_cell.angle_alpha   90.00
_cell.angle_beta   90.00
_cell.angle_gamma   90.00
#
_symmetry.space_group_name_H-M   'P 1'
#
loop_
_entity.id
_entity.type
_entity.pdbx_description
1 polymer ?
#
loop_
_entity_poly.entity_id
_entity_poly.type
_entity_poly.pdbx_seq_one_letter_code
_entity_poly.pdbx_strand_id
1 'polypeptide(L)'
;MYKVTNPATGEVVAEYATTTDEQILASIDLADRQYSAWKGVPLVDRVKMMRRTAELFAERADQLAEIITVEMGKRLAEARGEISVVVDIFNYYANNAEKLLADEQLVIEGGSAVIRKCPVGVLIGIMPWNYPYYQVARFVAPNLILGNTIMLKHAPNCPSSALAVEQLLHDAGVPSGAFINVFATNEQISWMIADHRVQGISLTGSERAGSAVAAEAGRNLKKVVLELGGSDPMIILDTNDISKTVEIAVDSRMGNMGQACNAPKRMIVMSDIYDEFVELLTTRMSKFKAGDPKDPETTLAPLSSVAAAQKLLKQIEQAVEQGATLQIGGRIVSGTQAYLEATVLTDVKPGMNAHHEELFGPVAVVYRVESETEAIALANDTPFGLGSGVFSEDHERARKVGMQIDAGMVYLNAAGGSQADLPFGGIKRSGLGRELGYLGIEEFMNKKVIRL
;
A
#
# COMPACT_ATOMS: atom_id res chain seq x y z
N MET A 1 8.87 15.89 -15.00
CA MET A 1 9.06 14.88 -16.06
C MET A 1 8.83 13.51 -15.44
N TYR A 2 8.06 12.66 -16.08
CA TYR A 2 7.84 11.27 -15.70
C TYR A 2 8.83 10.40 -16.48
N LYS A 3 9.48 9.46 -15.81
CA LYS A 3 10.61 8.74 -16.39
C LYS A 3 10.69 7.32 -15.85
N VAL A 4 10.76 6.36 -16.75
CA VAL A 4 11.05 4.97 -16.43
C VAL A 4 12.57 4.77 -16.48
N THR A 5 13.16 4.48 -15.34
CA THR A 5 14.54 4.03 -15.24
C THR A 5 14.53 2.62 -14.68
N ASN A 6 15.00 1.64 -15.44
CA ASN A 6 15.07 0.26 -14.94
C ASN A 6 16.08 0.19 -13.79
N PRO A 7 15.65 -0.11 -12.54
CA PRO A 7 16.57 -0.08 -11.39
C PRO A 7 17.59 -1.22 -11.41
N ALA A 8 17.35 -2.30 -12.17
CA ALA A 8 18.30 -3.39 -12.31
C ALA A 8 19.49 -3.03 -13.20
N THR A 9 19.27 -2.24 -14.27
CA THR A 9 20.30 -1.88 -15.25
C THR A 9 20.75 -0.43 -15.16
N GLY A 10 19.93 0.45 -14.58
CA GLY A 10 20.15 1.89 -14.56
C GLY A 10 19.78 2.59 -15.89
N GLU A 11 19.29 1.85 -16.88
CA GLU A 11 18.92 2.40 -18.18
C GLU A 11 17.61 3.15 -18.14
N VAL A 12 17.55 4.26 -18.89
CA VAL A 12 16.30 4.99 -19.14
C VAL A 12 15.55 4.30 -20.25
N VAL A 13 14.38 3.77 -19.92
CA VAL A 13 13.53 3.01 -20.86
C VAL A 13 12.53 3.90 -21.59
N ALA A 14 11.94 4.87 -20.88
CA ALA A 14 10.96 5.78 -21.43
C ALA A 14 10.88 7.10 -20.64
N GLU A 15 10.52 8.17 -21.34
CA GLU A 15 10.26 9.49 -20.76
C GLU A 15 8.92 10.01 -21.25
N TYR A 16 8.18 10.68 -20.35
CA TYR A 16 6.85 11.23 -20.61
C TYR A 16 6.81 12.68 -20.17
N ALA A 17 6.29 13.53 -21.02
CA ALA A 17 6.07 14.93 -20.67
C ALA A 17 5.06 15.05 -19.53
N THR A 18 5.22 16.07 -18.68
CA THR A 18 4.16 16.47 -17.75
C THR A 18 2.95 17.00 -18.52
N THR A 19 1.76 16.70 -18.01
CA THR A 19 0.52 17.26 -18.51
C THR A 19 0.52 18.77 -18.34
N THR A 20 0.12 19.55 -19.35
CA THR A 20 0.07 21.02 -19.23
C THR A 20 -1.09 21.47 -18.35
N ASP A 21 -1.05 22.72 -17.87
CA ASP A 21 -2.11 23.26 -17.02
C ASP A 21 -3.46 23.28 -17.75
N GLU A 22 -3.47 23.63 -19.05
CA GLU A 22 -4.67 23.61 -19.90
C GLU A 22 -5.23 22.19 -20.06
N GLN A 23 -4.36 21.19 -20.22
CA GLN A 23 -4.77 19.79 -20.32
C GLN A 23 -5.36 19.28 -19.00
N ILE A 24 -4.78 19.68 -17.86
CA ILE A 24 -5.32 19.30 -16.53
C ILE A 24 -6.69 19.95 -16.31
N LEU A 25 -6.84 21.25 -16.61
CA LEU A 25 -8.14 21.92 -16.53
C LEU A 25 -9.19 21.24 -17.42
N ALA A 26 -8.82 20.89 -18.64
CA ALA A 26 -9.70 20.13 -19.55
C ALA A 26 -10.05 18.75 -19.00
N SER A 27 -9.12 18.09 -18.31
CA SER A 27 -9.36 16.78 -17.67
C SER A 27 -10.31 16.89 -16.48
N ILE A 28 -10.20 17.94 -15.64
CA ILE A 28 -11.15 18.23 -14.57
C ILE A 28 -12.54 18.48 -15.14
N ASP A 29 -12.64 19.31 -16.20
CA ASP A 29 -13.90 19.57 -16.90
C ASP A 29 -14.54 18.29 -17.46
N LEU A 30 -13.73 17.41 -18.05
CA LEU A 30 -14.21 16.14 -18.60
C LEU A 30 -14.71 15.22 -17.48
N ALA A 31 -13.95 15.08 -16.37
CA ALA A 31 -14.31 14.25 -15.24
C ALA A 31 -15.63 14.73 -14.58
N ASP A 32 -15.81 16.05 -14.43
CA ASP A 32 -17.01 16.63 -13.82
C ASP A 32 -18.25 16.46 -14.71
N ARG A 33 -18.13 16.72 -16.01
CA ARG A 33 -19.21 16.43 -16.96
C ARG A 33 -19.56 14.94 -16.99
N GLN A 34 -18.54 14.08 -17.01
CA GLN A 34 -18.75 12.64 -17.01
C GLN A 34 -19.39 12.15 -15.71
N TYR A 35 -19.08 12.75 -14.57
CA TYR A 35 -19.71 12.40 -13.29
C TYR A 35 -21.24 12.48 -13.38
N SER A 36 -21.78 13.52 -14.02
CA SER A 36 -23.22 13.70 -14.17
C SER A 36 -23.88 12.56 -14.97
N ALA A 37 -23.19 12.02 -15.97
CA ALA A 37 -23.64 10.86 -16.74
C ALA A 37 -23.36 9.53 -15.98
N TRP A 38 -22.16 9.37 -15.42
CA TRP A 38 -21.68 8.14 -14.81
C TRP A 38 -22.49 7.71 -13.57
N LYS A 39 -22.84 8.65 -12.69
CA LYS A 39 -23.70 8.36 -11.54
C LYS A 39 -25.09 7.86 -11.91
N GLY A 40 -25.54 8.13 -13.14
CA GLY A 40 -26.83 7.68 -13.68
C GLY A 40 -26.76 6.32 -14.39
N VAL A 41 -25.55 5.78 -14.65
CA VAL A 41 -25.38 4.45 -15.24
C VAL A 41 -25.92 3.39 -14.27
N PRO A 42 -26.78 2.46 -14.73
CA PRO A 42 -27.29 1.39 -13.88
C PRO A 42 -26.18 0.61 -13.18
N LEU A 43 -26.40 0.24 -11.90
CA LEU A 43 -25.40 -0.49 -11.13
C LEU A 43 -24.95 -1.78 -11.82
N VAL A 44 -25.89 -2.51 -12.45
CA VAL A 44 -25.60 -3.74 -13.19
C VAL A 44 -24.59 -3.52 -14.33
N ASP A 45 -24.60 -2.38 -14.98
CA ASP A 45 -23.66 -2.09 -16.07
C ASP A 45 -22.29 -1.67 -15.52
N ARG A 46 -22.23 -0.90 -14.42
CA ARG A 46 -20.97 -0.64 -13.72
C ARG A 46 -20.33 -1.95 -13.21
N VAL A 47 -21.13 -2.87 -12.65
CA VAL A 47 -20.67 -4.21 -12.23
C VAL A 47 -20.07 -4.99 -13.41
N LYS A 48 -20.72 -4.99 -14.59
CA LYS A 48 -20.17 -5.66 -15.79
C LYS A 48 -18.81 -5.10 -16.17
N MET A 49 -18.63 -3.77 -16.14
CA MET A 49 -17.35 -3.13 -16.45
C MET A 49 -16.28 -3.50 -15.45
N MET A 50 -16.58 -3.56 -14.14
CA MET A 50 -15.61 -3.97 -13.10
C MET A 50 -15.20 -5.44 -13.27
N ARG A 51 -16.14 -6.34 -13.59
CA ARG A 51 -15.80 -7.74 -13.90
C ARG A 51 -14.93 -7.84 -15.15
N ARG A 52 -15.27 -7.10 -16.20
CA ARG A 52 -14.44 -7.08 -17.42
C ARG A 52 -13.05 -6.52 -17.16
N THR A 53 -12.91 -5.53 -16.27
CA THR A 53 -11.60 -5.03 -15.81
C THR A 53 -10.80 -6.15 -15.13
N ALA A 54 -11.40 -6.91 -14.21
CA ALA A 54 -10.75 -8.05 -13.57
C ALA A 54 -10.28 -9.11 -14.59
N GLU A 55 -11.14 -9.46 -15.55
CA GLU A 55 -10.80 -10.39 -16.63
C GLU A 55 -9.61 -9.89 -17.46
N LEU A 56 -9.59 -8.62 -17.85
CA LEU A 56 -8.51 -8.03 -18.63
C LEU A 56 -7.19 -7.99 -17.86
N PHE A 57 -7.21 -7.73 -16.54
CA PHE A 57 -6.02 -7.87 -15.70
C PHE A 57 -5.49 -9.30 -15.70
N ALA A 58 -6.36 -10.31 -15.59
CA ALA A 58 -5.97 -11.71 -15.66
C ALA A 58 -5.45 -12.11 -17.07
N GLU A 59 -6.14 -11.70 -18.14
CA GLU A 59 -5.75 -11.98 -19.53
C GLU A 59 -4.38 -11.39 -19.90
N ARG A 60 -4.03 -10.21 -19.34
CA ARG A 60 -2.79 -9.47 -19.65
C ARG A 60 -1.76 -9.55 -18.52
N ALA A 61 -1.88 -10.51 -17.60
CA ALA A 61 -1.09 -10.58 -16.37
C ALA A 61 0.43 -10.56 -16.64
N ASP A 62 0.90 -11.31 -17.62
CA ASP A 62 2.33 -11.38 -17.96
C ASP A 62 2.86 -10.04 -18.49
N GLN A 63 2.14 -9.40 -19.38
CA GLN A 63 2.49 -8.09 -19.92
C GLN A 63 2.56 -7.02 -18.80
N LEU A 64 1.56 -7.02 -17.95
CA LEU A 64 1.46 -6.07 -16.82
C LEU A 64 2.56 -6.31 -15.78
N ALA A 65 2.88 -7.57 -15.50
CA ALA A 65 3.97 -7.93 -14.60
C ALA A 65 5.33 -7.48 -15.12
N GLU A 66 5.58 -7.60 -16.42
CA GLU A 66 6.81 -7.08 -17.04
C GLU A 66 6.96 -5.56 -16.90
N ILE A 67 5.86 -4.81 -17.04
CA ILE A 67 5.86 -3.36 -16.83
C ILE A 67 6.30 -3.03 -15.39
N ILE A 68 5.71 -3.67 -14.37
CA ILE A 68 6.11 -3.49 -12.97
C ILE A 68 7.60 -3.77 -12.78
N THR A 69 8.06 -4.91 -13.30
CA THR A 69 9.46 -5.35 -13.15
C THR A 69 10.43 -4.32 -13.72
N VAL A 70 10.11 -3.74 -14.88
CA VAL A 70 10.95 -2.73 -15.53
C VAL A 70 10.90 -1.39 -14.79
N GLU A 71 9.72 -0.97 -14.30
CA GLU A 71 9.55 0.36 -13.68
C GLU A 71 10.08 0.47 -12.26
N MET A 72 10.01 -0.63 -11.48
CA MET A 72 10.39 -0.55 -10.07
C MET A 72 11.23 -1.73 -9.55
N GLY A 73 11.61 -2.67 -10.43
CA GLY A 73 12.54 -3.75 -10.09
C GLY A 73 11.94 -4.95 -9.35
N LYS A 74 10.62 -5.02 -9.19
CA LYS A 74 9.94 -6.16 -8.54
C LYS A 74 10.22 -7.46 -9.30
N ARG A 75 10.47 -8.57 -8.58
CA ARG A 75 10.58 -9.88 -9.21
C ARG A 75 9.32 -10.20 -9.99
N LEU A 76 9.49 -10.78 -11.19
CA LEU A 76 8.37 -11.05 -12.10
C LEU A 76 7.28 -11.93 -11.45
N ALA A 77 7.69 -12.92 -10.62
CA ALA A 77 6.75 -13.76 -9.88
C ALA A 77 5.91 -12.95 -8.87
N GLU A 78 6.53 -12.01 -8.15
CA GLU A 78 5.83 -11.13 -7.21
C GLU A 78 4.92 -10.12 -7.94
N ALA A 79 5.34 -9.65 -9.11
CA ALA A 79 4.53 -8.79 -9.96
C ALA A 79 3.25 -9.50 -10.45
N ARG A 80 3.34 -10.78 -10.84
CA ARG A 80 2.16 -11.61 -11.14
C ARG A 80 1.25 -11.79 -9.91
N GLY A 81 1.83 -11.97 -8.73
CA GLY A 81 1.07 -12.05 -7.48
C GLY A 81 0.30 -10.76 -7.20
N GLU A 82 0.90 -9.59 -7.44
CA GLU A 82 0.20 -8.30 -7.32
C GLU A 82 -1.02 -8.23 -8.22
N ILE A 83 -0.91 -8.66 -9.48
CA ILE A 83 -2.02 -8.65 -10.43
C ILE A 83 -3.15 -9.56 -9.97
N SER A 84 -2.85 -10.73 -9.40
CA SER A 84 -3.89 -11.62 -8.83
C SER A 84 -4.70 -10.90 -7.74
N VAL A 85 -4.06 -10.17 -6.85
CA VAL A 85 -4.75 -9.38 -5.82
C VAL A 85 -5.62 -8.27 -6.44
N VAL A 86 -5.17 -7.64 -7.53
CA VAL A 86 -5.96 -6.65 -8.26
C VAL A 86 -7.24 -7.26 -8.83
N VAL A 87 -7.14 -8.46 -9.44
CA VAL A 87 -8.29 -9.23 -9.94
C VAL A 87 -9.29 -9.51 -8.81
N ASP A 88 -8.81 -9.93 -7.65
CA ASP A 88 -9.65 -10.20 -6.48
C ASP A 88 -10.37 -8.94 -5.98
N ILE A 89 -9.71 -7.79 -5.99
CA ILE A 89 -10.31 -6.51 -5.57
C ILE A 89 -11.46 -6.11 -6.50
N PHE A 90 -11.24 -6.12 -7.81
CA PHE A 90 -12.31 -5.77 -8.77
C PHE A 90 -13.49 -6.74 -8.68
N ASN A 91 -13.21 -8.04 -8.56
CA ASN A 91 -14.24 -9.08 -8.39
C ASN A 91 -15.00 -8.92 -7.07
N TYR A 92 -14.31 -8.61 -5.97
CA TYR A 92 -14.96 -8.41 -4.68
C TYR A 92 -16.01 -7.29 -4.75
N TYR A 93 -15.63 -6.12 -5.25
CA TYR A 93 -16.57 -5.00 -5.35
C TYR A 93 -17.67 -5.26 -6.37
N ALA A 94 -17.37 -5.91 -7.50
CA ALA A 94 -18.39 -6.29 -8.48
C ALA A 94 -19.40 -7.29 -7.91
N ASN A 95 -18.95 -8.27 -7.13
CA ASN A 95 -19.82 -9.32 -6.57
C ASN A 95 -20.64 -8.86 -5.37
N ASN A 96 -20.16 -7.85 -4.64
CA ASN A 96 -20.81 -7.33 -3.44
C ASN A 96 -21.50 -5.98 -3.63
N ALA A 97 -21.51 -5.43 -4.85
CA ALA A 97 -22.00 -4.08 -5.15
C ALA A 97 -23.42 -3.81 -4.66
N GLU A 98 -24.36 -4.72 -4.92
CA GLU A 98 -25.75 -4.57 -4.50
C GLU A 98 -25.88 -4.49 -2.98
N LYS A 99 -25.17 -5.36 -2.25
CA LYS A 99 -25.15 -5.37 -0.78
C LYS A 99 -24.49 -4.10 -0.22
N LEU A 100 -23.33 -3.73 -0.78
CA LEU A 100 -22.55 -2.58 -0.31
C LEU A 100 -23.27 -1.26 -0.56
N LEU A 101 -24.06 -1.15 -1.62
CA LEU A 101 -24.77 0.07 -2.03
C LEU A 101 -26.27 0.06 -1.69
N ALA A 102 -26.76 -1.00 -1.03
CA ALA A 102 -28.15 -1.04 -0.57
C ALA A 102 -28.49 0.12 0.36
N ASP A 103 -29.69 0.67 0.22
CA ASP A 103 -30.23 1.68 1.11
C ASP A 103 -30.40 1.08 2.53
N GLU A 104 -30.07 1.83 3.56
CA GLU A 104 -30.22 1.44 4.96
C GLU A 104 -31.53 2.03 5.52
N GLN A 105 -32.42 1.17 6.00
CA GLN A 105 -33.68 1.58 6.59
C GLN A 105 -33.49 1.95 8.06
N LEU A 106 -34.00 3.11 8.45
CA LEU A 106 -34.00 3.59 9.83
C LEU A 106 -35.44 3.70 10.37
N VAL A 107 -35.67 3.09 11.51
CA VAL A 107 -36.88 3.31 12.30
C VAL A 107 -36.60 4.46 13.27
N ILE A 108 -37.36 5.54 13.16
CA ILE A 108 -37.18 6.74 13.98
C ILE A 108 -38.50 7.08 14.71
N GLU A 109 -38.41 7.88 15.75
CA GLU A 109 -39.60 8.39 16.43
C GLU A 109 -40.45 9.23 15.46
N GLY A 110 -41.72 8.87 15.34
CA GLY A 110 -42.66 9.56 14.47
C GLY A 110 -42.56 9.27 12.98
N GLY A 111 -41.93 8.14 12.57
CA GLY A 111 -41.90 7.75 11.16
C GLY A 111 -40.74 6.80 10.78
N SER A 112 -40.28 6.93 9.57
CA SER A 112 -39.12 6.20 9.04
C SER A 112 -38.16 7.11 8.25
N ALA A 113 -36.95 6.65 8.05
CA ALA A 113 -35.98 7.32 7.19
C ALA A 113 -35.17 6.28 6.45
N VAL A 114 -34.51 6.73 5.38
CA VAL A 114 -33.61 5.91 4.56
C VAL A 114 -32.26 6.63 4.45
N ILE A 115 -31.17 5.89 4.67
CA ILE A 115 -29.85 6.36 4.27
C ILE A 115 -29.57 5.84 2.88
N ARG A 116 -29.55 6.74 1.91
CA ARG A 116 -29.19 6.43 0.52
C ARG A 116 -27.70 6.68 0.30
N LYS A 117 -27.02 5.69 -0.28
CA LYS A 117 -25.60 5.72 -0.59
C LYS A 117 -25.38 6.33 -1.97
N CYS A 118 -24.75 7.50 -2.04
CA CYS A 118 -24.57 8.27 -3.26
C CYS A 118 -23.07 8.59 -3.49
N PRO A 119 -22.62 8.70 -4.77
CA PRO A 119 -21.29 9.22 -5.05
C PRO A 119 -21.19 10.71 -4.73
N VAL A 120 -19.97 11.21 -4.55
CA VAL A 120 -19.71 12.63 -4.19
C VAL A 120 -19.23 13.46 -5.37
N GLY A 121 -18.58 12.88 -6.39
CA GLY A 121 -18.09 13.63 -7.55
C GLY A 121 -16.73 13.18 -8.06
N VAL A 122 -15.92 14.14 -8.50
CA VAL A 122 -14.57 13.92 -8.99
C VAL A 122 -13.62 13.68 -7.80
N LEU A 123 -12.84 12.63 -7.86
CA LEU A 123 -11.82 12.28 -6.87
C LEU A 123 -10.42 12.31 -7.48
N ILE A 124 -9.41 12.62 -6.67
CA ILE A 124 -8.00 12.52 -7.05
C ILE A 124 -7.39 11.33 -6.30
N GLY A 125 -6.75 10.41 -7.04
CA GLY A 125 -5.89 9.37 -6.50
C GLY A 125 -4.42 9.72 -6.72
N ILE A 126 -3.61 9.71 -5.65
CA ILE A 126 -2.16 9.94 -5.71
C ILE A 126 -1.50 8.65 -5.22
N MET A 127 -0.95 7.86 -6.16
CA MET A 127 -0.54 6.49 -5.89
C MET A 127 0.97 6.29 -6.03
N PRO A 128 1.58 5.47 -5.16
CA PRO A 128 3.02 5.22 -5.11
C PRO A 128 3.44 4.11 -6.10
N TRP A 129 4.74 3.86 -6.13
CA TRP A 129 5.41 2.94 -7.04
C TRP A 129 5.57 1.50 -6.54
N ASN A 130 5.39 1.24 -5.23
CA ASN A 130 5.77 -0.06 -4.65
C ASN A 130 4.81 -1.21 -5.01
N TYR A 131 3.54 -0.91 -5.26
CA TYR A 131 2.54 -1.82 -5.80
C TYR A 131 1.68 -1.07 -6.82
N PRO A 132 2.19 -0.86 -8.06
CA PRO A 132 1.64 0.11 -9.00
C PRO A 132 0.18 -0.13 -9.37
N TYR A 133 -0.24 -1.38 -9.51
CA TYR A 133 -1.64 -1.71 -9.84
C TYR A 133 -2.51 -1.90 -8.60
N TYR A 134 -1.98 -2.55 -7.56
CA TYR A 134 -2.73 -2.80 -6.34
C TYR A 134 -3.17 -1.50 -5.65
N GLN A 135 -2.26 -0.53 -5.54
CA GLN A 135 -2.56 0.76 -4.91
C GLN A 135 -3.65 1.52 -5.68
N VAL A 136 -3.65 1.43 -7.01
CA VAL A 136 -4.68 2.02 -7.85
C VAL A 136 -6.01 1.28 -7.70
N ALA A 137 -6.00 -0.06 -7.74
CA ALA A 137 -7.21 -0.87 -7.67
C ALA A 137 -7.98 -0.68 -6.35
N ARG A 138 -7.27 -0.56 -5.21
CA ARG A 138 -7.87 -0.32 -3.89
C ARG A 138 -8.78 0.91 -3.88
N PHE A 139 -8.34 1.96 -4.54
CA PHE A 139 -9.06 3.22 -4.62
C PHE A 139 -10.08 3.25 -5.76
N VAL A 140 -9.70 2.73 -6.93
CA VAL A 140 -10.50 2.86 -8.17
C VAL A 140 -11.73 1.98 -8.15
N ALA A 141 -11.59 0.70 -7.80
CA ALA A 141 -12.69 -0.26 -7.87
C ALA A 141 -13.93 0.17 -7.04
N PRO A 142 -13.81 0.50 -5.74
CA PRO A 142 -14.96 0.93 -4.94
C PRO A 142 -15.56 2.26 -5.43
N ASN A 143 -14.73 3.20 -5.89
CA ASN A 143 -15.21 4.52 -6.27
C ASN A 143 -15.89 4.55 -7.64
N LEU A 144 -15.39 3.81 -8.63
CA LEU A 144 -16.08 3.67 -9.91
C LEU A 144 -17.42 2.94 -9.75
N ILE A 145 -17.47 1.87 -8.95
CA ILE A 145 -18.72 1.13 -8.76
C ILE A 145 -19.75 1.94 -7.98
N LEU A 146 -19.33 2.81 -7.05
CA LEU A 146 -20.19 3.76 -6.37
C LEU A 146 -20.76 4.82 -7.34
N GLY A 147 -19.99 5.22 -8.35
CA GLY A 147 -20.37 6.22 -9.34
C GLY A 147 -19.59 7.53 -9.25
N ASN A 148 -18.48 7.57 -8.52
CA ASN A 148 -17.51 8.66 -8.57
C ASN A 148 -16.71 8.61 -9.88
N THR A 149 -16.13 9.75 -10.29
CA THR A 149 -15.13 9.82 -11.36
C THR A 149 -13.76 10.09 -10.75
N ILE A 150 -12.69 9.64 -11.43
CA ILE A 150 -11.36 9.58 -10.85
C ILE A 150 -10.33 10.22 -11.78
N MET A 151 -9.49 11.07 -11.22
CA MET A 151 -8.25 11.52 -11.82
C MET A 151 -7.08 10.86 -11.07
N LEU A 152 -6.25 10.11 -11.77
CA LEU A 152 -5.09 9.42 -11.21
C LEU A 152 -3.82 10.22 -11.46
N LYS A 153 -3.06 10.50 -10.41
CA LYS A 153 -1.66 10.91 -10.45
C LYS A 153 -0.79 9.79 -9.88
N HIS A 154 -0.18 9.01 -10.74
CA HIS A 154 0.72 7.94 -10.32
C HIS A 154 2.13 8.46 -9.97
N ALA A 155 2.96 7.61 -9.34
CA ALA A 155 4.36 7.92 -9.09
C ALA A 155 5.12 8.23 -10.39
N PRO A 156 6.06 9.21 -10.39
CA PRO A 156 6.75 9.63 -11.60
C PRO A 156 7.63 8.56 -12.26
N ASN A 157 7.97 7.50 -11.54
CA ASN A 157 8.73 6.35 -12.04
C ASN A 157 7.84 5.19 -12.54
N CYS A 158 6.50 5.31 -12.46
CA CYS A 158 5.56 4.28 -12.91
C CYS A 158 4.54 4.80 -13.94
N PRO A 159 4.95 5.56 -14.98
CA PRO A 159 4.02 6.11 -15.97
C PRO A 159 3.42 5.04 -16.87
N SER A 160 4.15 3.97 -17.21
CA SER A 160 3.63 2.90 -18.08
C SER A 160 2.57 2.08 -17.34
N SER A 161 2.73 1.83 -16.05
CA SER A 161 1.69 1.21 -15.22
C SER A 161 0.41 2.06 -15.18
N ALA A 162 0.54 3.38 -15.03
CA ALA A 162 -0.59 4.30 -15.03
C ALA A 162 -1.38 4.27 -16.35
N LEU A 163 -0.68 4.31 -17.48
CA LEU A 163 -1.29 4.20 -18.82
C LEU A 163 -1.93 2.83 -19.06
N ALA A 164 -1.29 1.76 -18.57
CA ALA A 164 -1.83 0.41 -18.71
C ALA A 164 -3.16 0.25 -17.96
N VAL A 165 -3.28 0.80 -16.75
CA VAL A 165 -4.55 0.80 -15.99
C VAL A 165 -5.62 1.60 -16.71
N GLU A 166 -5.30 2.80 -17.22
CA GLU A 166 -6.24 3.63 -17.95
C GLU A 166 -6.76 2.89 -19.18
N GLN A 167 -5.88 2.30 -19.98
CA GLN A 167 -6.26 1.52 -21.15
C GLN A 167 -7.13 0.31 -20.81
N LEU A 168 -6.79 -0.44 -19.73
CA LEU A 168 -7.59 -1.58 -19.28
C LEU A 168 -9.01 -1.18 -18.88
N LEU A 169 -9.17 -0.09 -18.17
CA LEU A 169 -10.49 0.42 -17.78
C LEU A 169 -11.31 0.86 -19.01
N HIS A 170 -10.67 1.54 -19.97
CA HIS A 170 -11.33 1.91 -21.22
C HIS A 170 -11.71 0.69 -22.06
N ASP A 171 -10.84 -0.32 -22.19
CA ASP A 171 -11.12 -1.59 -22.86
C ASP A 171 -12.27 -2.38 -22.18
N ALA A 172 -12.44 -2.19 -20.86
CA ALA A 172 -13.56 -2.76 -20.10
C ALA A 172 -14.88 -1.98 -20.28
N GLY A 173 -14.85 -0.86 -21.02
CA GLY A 173 -16.01 -0.02 -21.29
C GLY A 173 -16.23 1.14 -20.31
N VAL A 174 -15.31 1.39 -19.39
CA VAL A 174 -15.34 2.59 -18.53
C VAL A 174 -15.13 3.82 -19.39
N PRO A 175 -16.03 4.82 -19.37
CA PRO A 175 -15.88 6.03 -20.18
C PRO A 175 -14.59 6.81 -19.85
N SER A 176 -13.95 7.40 -20.85
CA SER A 176 -12.69 8.11 -20.68
C SER A 176 -12.73 9.25 -19.66
N GLY A 177 -13.89 9.89 -19.44
CA GLY A 177 -14.05 10.89 -18.39
C GLY A 177 -14.32 10.31 -16.98
N ALA A 178 -14.64 9.01 -16.86
CA ALA A 178 -14.86 8.39 -15.57
C ALA A 178 -13.53 7.98 -14.89
N PHE A 179 -12.50 7.73 -15.69
CA PHE A 179 -11.13 7.54 -15.21
C PHE A 179 -10.15 8.22 -16.16
N ILE A 180 -9.29 9.08 -15.61
CA ILE A 180 -8.30 9.86 -16.36
C ILE A 180 -6.96 9.78 -15.66
N ASN A 181 -5.90 9.36 -16.34
CA ASN A 181 -4.53 9.50 -15.85
C ASN A 181 -3.96 10.87 -16.22
N VAL A 182 -3.27 11.53 -15.26
CA VAL A 182 -2.57 12.78 -15.50
C VAL A 182 -1.14 12.72 -14.99
N PHE A 183 -0.19 13.18 -15.78
CA PHE A 183 1.21 13.30 -15.37
C PHE A 183 1.47 14.67 -14.72
N ALA A 184 0.77 14.90 -13.60
CA ALA A 184 0.78 16.18 -12.90
C ALA A 184 2.01 16.38 -12.01
N THR A 185 2.46 17.63 -11.88
CA THR A 185 3.44 18.07 -10.88
C THR A 185 2.80 18.17 -9.49
N ASN A 186 3.63 18.31 -8.44
CA ASN A 186 3.10 18.53 -7.09
C ASN A 186 2.37 19.88 -6.95
N GLU A 187 2.83 20.89 -7.68
CA GLU A 187 2.19 22.20 -7.73
C GLU A 187 0.81 22.13 -8.38
N GLN A 188 0.71 21.43 -9.51
CA GLN A 188 -0.56 21.18 -10.18
C GLN A 188 -1.54 20.43 -9.29
N ILE A 189 -1.08 19.42 -8.52
CA ILE A 189 -1.93 18.72 -7.55
C ILE A 189 -2.50 19.67 -6.50
N SER A 190 -1.72 20.64 -6.01
CA SER A 190 -2.23 21.58 -5.00
C SER A 190 -3.40 22.40 -5.51
N TRP A 191 -3.32 22.97 -6.71
CA TRP A 191 -4.45 23.71 -7.26
C TRP A 191 -5.57 22.83 -7.80
N MET A 192 -5.30 21.58 -8.26
CA MET A 192 -6.36 20.60 -8.54
C MET A 192 -7.19 20.28 -7.28
N ILE A 193 -6.55 20.14 -6.12
CA ILE A 193 -7.24 19.94 -4.83
C ILE A 193 -8.12 21.16 -4.50
N ALA A 194 -7.65 22.36 -4.80
CA ALA A 194 -8.40 23.61 -4.55
C ALA A 194 -9.60 23.79 -5.50
N ASP A 195 -9.64 23.12 -6.64
CA ASP A 195 -10.76 23.23 -7.59
C ASP A 195 -12.08 22.74 -6.97
N HIS A 196 -13.14 23.54 -7.11
CA HIS A 196 -14.44 23.27 -6.49
C HIS A 196 -15.13 22.00 -7.01
N ARG A 197 -14.77 21.51 -8.20
CA ARG A 197 -15.30 20.28 -8.82
C ARG A 197 -14.72 19.02 -8.20
N VAL A 198 -13.51 19.08 -7.66
CA VAL A 198 -12.88 17.97 -6.94
C VAL A 198 -13.49 17.86 -5.55
N GLN A 199 -13.91 16.65 -5.15
CA GLN A 199 -14.65 16.41 -3.92
C GLN A 199 -13.86 15.63 -2.85
N GLY A 200 -12.78 14.95 -3.23
CA GLY A 200 -11.98 14.18 -2.29
C GLY A 200 -10.66 13.70 -2.88
N ILE A 201 -9.75 13.32 -2.01
CA ILE A 201 -8.40 12.91 -2.35
C ILE A 201 -8.03 11.63 -1.58
N SER A 202 -7.53 10.60 -2.28
CA SER A 202 -6.82 9.49 -1.66
C SER A 202 -5.34 9.58 -1.99
N LEU A 203 -4.48 9.49 -0.98
CA LEU A 203 -3.03 9.42 -1.16
C LEU A 203 -2.48 8.21 -0.44
N THR A 204 -1.75 7.37 -1.17
CA THR A 204 -0.83 6.40 -0.60
C THR A 204 0.61 6.88 -0.84
N GLY A 205 1.43 6.93 0.22
CA GLY A 205 2.81 7.39 0.06
C GLY A 205 3.52 7.73 1.37
N SER A 206 4.48 8.65 1.30
CA SER A 206 5.25 9.08 2.47
C SER A 206 4.46 10.03 3.37
N GLU A 207 4.77 10.05 4.68
CA GLU A 207 4.21 11.01 5.64
C GLU A 207 4.32 12.47 5.17
N ARG A 208 5.46 12.83 4.58
CA ARG A 208 5.68 14.19 4.05
C ARG A 208 4.65 14.54 2.96
N ALA A 209 4.40 13.61 2.06
CA ALA A 209 3.42 13.81 0.99
C ALA A 209 1.99 13.83 1.56
N GLY A 210 1.67 12.91 2.48
CA GLY A 210 0.37 12.86 3.16
C GLY A 210 0.06 14.14 3.91
N SER A 211 1.00 14.64 4.70
CA SER A 211 0.84 15.90 5.45
C SER A 211 0.59 17.09 4.53
N ALA A 212 1.33 17.19 3.42
CA ALA A 212 1.15 18.28 2.45
C ALA A 212 -0.23 18.24 1.78
N VAL A 213 -0.66 17.05 1.33
CA VAL A 213 -1.97 16.85 0.70
C VAL A 213 -3.11 17.05 1.69
N ALA A 214 -2.98 16.57 2.93
CA ALA A 214 -4.00 16.76 3.96
C ALA A 214 -4.17 18.25 4.32
N ALA A 215 -3.07 19.00 4.41
CA ALA A 215 -3.11 20.44 4.67
C ALA A 215 -3.85 21.19 3.55
N GLU A 216 -3.59 20.83 2.28
CA GLU A 216 -4.27 21.45 1.15
C GLU A 216 -5.76 21.05 1.07
N ALA A 217 -6.05 19.76 1.29
CA ALA A 217 -7.42 19.26 1.36
C ALA A 217 -8.23 19.95 2.48
N GLY A 218 -7.62 20.12 3.67
CA GLY A 218 -8.25 20.79 4.82
C GLY A 218 -8.55 22.27 4.55
N ARG A 219 -7.64 23.01 3.90
CA ARG A 219 -7.89 24.41 3.50
C ARG A 219 -9.09 24.55 2.58
N ASN A 220 -9.33 23.52 1.75
CA ASN A 220 -10.40 23.53 0.76
C ASN A 220 -11.63 22.69 1.18
N LEU A 221 -11.68 22.22 2.45
CA LEU A 221 -12.76 21.42 3.03
C LEU A 221 -13.04 20.12 2.24
N LYS A 222 -11.99 19.49 1.70
CA LYS A 222 -12.08 18.22 0.97
C LYS A 222 -11.81 17.04 1.89
N LYS A 223 -12.57 15.96 1.73
CA LYS A 223 -12.28 14.71 2.40
C LYS A 223 -10.94 14.14 1.90
N VAL A 224 -10.14 13.60 2.82
CA VAL A 224 -8.87 12.96 2.49
C VAL A 224 -8.81 11.58 3.14
N VAL A 225 -8.30 10.60 2.37
CA VAL A 225 -7.87 9.28 2.85
C VAL A 225 -6.35 9.21 2.67
N LEU A 226 -5.65 8.79 3.70
CA LEU A 226 -4.20 8.70 3.71
C LEU A 226 -3.76 7.31 4.13
N GLU A 227 -2.99 6.66 3.27
CA GLU A 227 -2.28 5.42 3.54
C GLU A 227 -0.78 5.69 3.47
N LEU A 228 -0.11 5.72 4.62
CA LEU A 228 1.26 6.21 4.74
C LEU A 228 2.23 5.09 5.15
N GLY A 229 3.38 5.48 5.70
CA GLY A 229 4.39 4.54 6.17
C GLY A 229 3.94 3.69 7.35
N GLY A 230 4.71 2.65 7.64
CA GLY A 230 4.50 1.76 8.77
C GLY A 230 5.82 1.18 9.28
N SER A 231 5.84 0.81 10.54
CA SER A 231 6.92 0.06 11.17
C SER A 231 6.32 -1.09 11.97
N ASP A 232 5.62 -1.97 11.24
CA ASP A 232 4.79 -3.01 11.81
C ASP A 232 5.61 -3.95 12.69
N PRO A 233 5.17 -4.22 13.94
CA PRO A 233 5.77 -5.23 14.78
C PRO A 233 5.26 -6.63 14.41
N MET A 234 6.16 -7.61 14.44
CA MET A 234 5.88 -9.03 14.46
C MET A 234 6.33 -9.56 15.83
N ILE A 235 5.37 -9.85 16.69
CA ILE A 235 5.62 -10.31 18.06
C ILE A 235 5.59 -11.83 18.07
N ILE A 236 6.66 -12.47 18.51
CA ILE A 236 6.79 -13.91 18.66
C ILE A 236 6.87 -14.24 20.14
N LEU A 237 5.74 -14.68 20.72
CA LEU A 237 5.61 -15.01 22.14
C LEU A 237 6.11 -16.42 22.43
N ASP A 238 5.81 -17.35 21.57
CA ASP A 238 6.24 -18.75 21.57
C ASP A 238 5.97 -19.39 20.22
N THR A 239 6.54 -20.56 19.98
CA THR A 239 6.30 -21.38 18.79
C THR A 239 6.78 -22.82 19.01
N ASN A 240 6.04 -23.81 18.48
CA ASN A 240 6.44 -25.21 18.43
C ASN A 240 7.35 -25.52 17.23
N ASP A 241 7.41 -24.63 16.24
CA ASP A 241 8.24 -24.76 15.03
C ASP A 241 8.87 -23.40 14.69
N ILE A 242 10.01 -23.15 15.32
CA ILE A 242 10.75 -21.90 15.14
C ILE A 242 11.24 -21.73 13.70
N SER A 243 11.57 -22.82 13.00
CA SER A 243 12.02 -22.78 11.61
C SER A 243 10.92 -22.27 10.69
N LYS A 244 9.67 -22.73 10.90
CA LYS A 244 8.50 -22.25 10.16
C LYS A 244 8.15 -20.81 10.51
N THR A 245 8.25 -20.43 11.78
CA THR A 245 8.01 -19.05 12.21
C THR A 245 9.02 -18.09 11.59
N VAL A 246 10.30 -18.48 11.54
CA VAL A 246 11.35 -17.70 10.83
C VAL A 246 11.08 -17.65 9.32
N GLU A 247 10.60 -18.73 8.72
CA GLU A 247 10.21 -18.72 7.30
C GLU A 247 9.15 -17.66 7.02
N ILE A 248 8.07 -17.65 7.80
CA ILE A 248 7.01 -16.64 7.69
C ILE A 248 7.57 -15.23 7.88
N ALA A 249 8.45 -15.04 8.88
CA ALA A 249 9.07 -13.76 9.17
C ALA A 249 9.92 -13.26 7.98
N VAL A 250 10.75 -14.12 7.40
CA VAL A 250 11.59 -13.79 6.24
C VAL A 250 10.74 -13.50 5.01
N ASP A 251 9.79 -14.37 4.68
CA ASP A 251 8.95 -14.21 3.49
C ASP A 251 8.14 -12.91 3.55
N SER A 252 7.60 -12.59 4.72
CA SER A 252 6.86 -11.34 4.94
C SER A 252 7.76 -10.10 4.91
N ARG A 253 8.99 -10.21 5.45
CA ARG A 253 9.94 -9.10 5.46
C ARG A 253 10.54 -8.84 4.09
N MET A 254 10.83 -9.90 3.34
CA MET A 254 11.55 -9.82 2.07
C MET A 254 10.63 -9.69 0.85
N GLY A 255 9.33 -9.85 1.00
CA GLY A 255 8.37 -9.59 -0.07
C GLY A 255 8.56 -8.20 -0.67
N ASN A 256 8.67 -8.10 -2.00
CA ASN A 256 9.03 -6.87 -2.73
C ASN A 256 10.32 -6.20 -2.19
N MET A 257 11.28 -7.00 -1.75
CA MET A 257 12.52 -6.52 -1.08
C MET A 257 12.23 -5.62 0.12
N GLY A 258 11.18 -5.91 0.88
CA GLY A 258 10.79 -5.13 2.04
C GLY A 258 10.18 -3.76 1.73
N GLN A 259 9.89 -3.46 0.47
CA GLN A 259 9.30 -2.20 0.03
C GLN A 259 7.77 -2.24 0.12
N ALA A 260 7.26 -2.63 1.30
CA ALA A 260 5.84 -2.66 1.63
C ALA A 260 5.59 -1.92 2.95
N CYS A 261 4.52 -1.12 2.99
CA CYS A 261 4.18 -0.32 4.16
C CYS A 261 3.86 -1.20 5.39
N ASN A 262 3.19 -2.34 5.17
CA ASN A 262 2.81 -3.33 6.20
C ASN A 262 3.79 -4.51 6.33
N ALA A 263 4.98 -4.46 5.72
CA ALA A 263 6.01 -5.47 5.98
C ALA A 263 6.47 -5.38 7.45
N PRO A 264 6.66 -6.51 8.18
CA PRO A 264 7.14 -6.49 9.55
C PRO A 264 8.59 -6.01 9.61
N LYS A 265 8.79 -4.77 10.04
CA LYS A 265 10.12 -4.16 10.13
C LYS A 265 10.77 -4.43 11.47
N ARG A 266 9.96 -4.68 12.51
CA ARG A 266 10.38 -4.92 13.89
C ARG A 266 9.93 -6.30 14.33
N MET A 267 10.85 -7.24 14.49
CA MET A 267 10.61 -8.56 15.04
C MET A 267 10.87 -8.54 16.55
N ILE A 268 9.84 -8.72 17.36
CA ILE A 268 9.89 -8.64 18.81
C ILE A 268 9.77 -10.06 19.35
N VAL A 269 10.85 -10.61 19.89
CA VAL A 269 10.99 -12.03 20.18
C VAL A 269 11.26 -12.25 21.66
N MET A 270 10.54 -13.18 22.29
CA MET A 270 10.75 -13.57 23.68
C MET A 270 12.16 -14.13 23.88
N SER A 271 12.75 -13.83 25.03
CA SER A 271 14.17 -14.08 25.32
C SER A 271 14.58 -15.55 25.29
N ASP A 272 13.67 -16.46 25.59
CA ASP A 272 13.90 -17.92 25.61
C ASP A 272 14.10 -18.52 24.20
N ILE A 273 13.54 -17.90 23.16
CA ILE A 273 13.68 -18.33 21.78
C ILE A 273 14.50 -17.37 20.92
N TYR A 274 14.95 -16.24 21.48
CA TYR A 274 15.56 -15.14 20.73
C TYR A 274 16.84 -15.55 20.00
N ASP A 275 17.77 -16.21 20.68
CA ASP A 275 19.08 -16.50 20.10
C ASP A 275 18.96 -17.47 18.92
N GLU A 276 18.14 -18.52 19.05
CA GLU A 276 17.83 -19.45 17.98
C GLU A 276 17.08 -18.76 16.80
N PHE A 277 16.13 -17.87 17.12
CA PHE A 277 15.42 -17.09 16.10
C PHE A 277 16.37 -16.23 15.29
N VAL A 278 17.29 -15.48 15.94
CA VAL A 278 18.26 -14.61 15.25
C VAL A 278 19.21 -15.42 14.37
N GLU A 279 19.71 -16.58 14.87
CA GLU A 279 20.59 -17.46 14.10
C GLU A 279 19.91 -17.98 12.83
N LEU A 280 18.69 -18.51 12.96
CA LEU A 280 17.92 -19.03 11.83
C LEU A 280 17.54 -17.93 10.83
N LEU A 281 17.08 -16.77 11.32
CA LEU A 281 16.74 -15.61 10.49
C LEU A 281 17.96 -15.15 9.68
N THR A 282 19.09 -14.96 10.34
CA THR A 282 20.37 -14.54 9.73
C THR A 282 20.83 -15.56 8.67
N THR A 283 20.78 -16.85 9.01
CA THR A 283 21.13 -17.93 8.08
C THR A 283 20.23 -17.95 6.87
N ARG A 284 18.92 -17.71 7.04
CA ARG A 284 17.97 -17.72 5.92
C ARG A 284 18.12 -16.47 5.05
N MET A 285 18.24 -15.29 5.65
CA MET A 285 18.42 -14.03 4.93
C MET A 285 19.76 -13.96 4.18
N SER A 286 20.83 -14.60 4.67
CA SER A 286 22.13 -14.65 3.98
C SER A 286 22.11 -15.44 2.65
N LYS A 287 21.05 -16.23 2.42
CA LYS A 287 20.89 -17.03 1.18
C LYS A 287 20.30 -16.27 0.00
N PHE A 288 19.82 -15.03 0.22
CA PHE A 288 19.28 -14.22 -0.85
C PHE A 288 20.36 -13.85 -1.88
N LYS A 289 20.06 -14.11 -3.16
CA LYS A 289 20.99 -13.95 -4.27
C LYS A 289 20.49 -12.86 -5.22
N ALA A 290 21.36 -11.87 -5.45
CA ALA A 290 21.11 -10.81 -6.41
C ALA A 290 21.15 -11.34 -7.85
N GLY A 291 20.20 -10.89 -8.67
CA GLY A 291 20.10 -11.29 -10.07
C GLY A 291 19.10 -10.45 -10.86
N ASP A 292 18.86 -10.82 -12.10
CA ASP A 292 17.83 -10.21 -12.93
C ASP A 292 16.45 -10.48 -12.30
N PRO A 293 15.60 -9.45 -12.05
CA PRO A 293 14.26 -9.64 -11.51
C PRO A 293 13.34 -10.52 -12.37
N LYS A 294 13.69 -10.75 -13.63
CA LYS A 294 12.97 -11.66 -14.54
C LYS A 294 13.37 -13.11 -14.40
N ASP A 295 14.57 -13.37 -13.85
CA ASP A 295 15.06 -14.72 -13.62
C ASP A 295 14.37 -15.34 -12.40
N PRO A 296 13.70 -16.51 -12.53
CA PRO A 296 13.03 -17.18 -11.43
C PRO A 296 13.97 -17.60 -10.28
N GLU A 297 15.27 -17.78 -10.53
CA GLU A 297 16.26 -18.11 -9.51
C GLU A 297 16.70 -16.89 -8.68
N THR A 298 16.36 -15.67 -9.11
CA THR A 298 16.67 -14.45 -8.38
C THR A 298 15.80 -14.35 -7.13
N THR A 299 16.45 -14.20 -5.97
CA THR A 299 15.77 -14.00 -4.69
C THR A 299 15.96 -12.58 -4.13
N LEU A 300 17.05 -11.88 -4.53
CA LEU A 300 17.30 -10.48 -4.18
C LEU A 300 17.19 -9.62 -5.45
N ALA A 301 16.13 -8.85 -5.55
CA ALA A 301 15.89 -7.88 -6.60
C ALA A 301 16.42 -6.48 -6.21
N PRO A 302 16.49 -5.50 -7.13
CA PRO A 302 16.89 -4.14 -6.77
C PRO A 302 15.80 -3.44 -5.96
N LEU A 303 16.20 -2.41 -5.22
CA LEU A 303 15.26 -1.40 -4.76
C LEU A 303 14.82 -0.53 -5.94
N SER A 304 13.74 0.20 -5.77
CA SER A 304 13.09 0.97 -6.84
C SER A 304 13.97 2.05 -7.50
N SER A 305 15.08 2.37 -6.89
CA SER A 305 16.07 3.32 -7.43
C SER A 305 17.37 3.28 -6.65
N VAL A 306 18.44 3.77 -7.27
CA VAL A 306 19.73 4.00 -6.60
C VAL A 306 19.57 4.93 -5.38
N ALA A 307 18.74 5.97 -5.50
CA ALA A 307 18.50 6.90 -4.40
C ALA A 307 17.82 6.20 -3.20
N ALA A 308 16.89 5.27 -3.45
CA ALA A 308 16.26 4.48 -2.39
C ALA A 308 17.29 3.58 -1.67
N ALA A 309 18.16 2.91 -2.44
CA ALA A 309 19.21 2.07 -1.89
C ALA A 309 20.21 2.87 -1.04
N GLN A 310 20.65 4.01 -1.52
CA GLN A 310 21.58 4.89 -0.80
C GLN A 310 20.97 5.47 0.48
N LYS A 311 19.69 5.86 0.42
CA LYS A 311 18.97 6.34 1.62
C LYS A 311 18.91 5.25 2.69
N LEU A 312 18.54 4.03 2.32
CA LEU A 312 18.42 2.93 3.26
C LEU A 312 19.79 2.49 3.81
N LEU A 313 20.84 2.45 2.95
CA LEU A 313 22.20 2.20 3.39
C LEU A 313 22.62 3.20 4.49
N LYS A 314 22.38 4.49 4.27
CA LYS A 314 22.65 5.52 5.27
C LYS A 314 21.91 5.32 6.58
N GLN A 315 20.64 4.86 6.54
CA GLN A 315 19.88 4.54 7.76
C GLN A 315 20.51 3.38 8.53
N ILE A 316 21.02 2.35 7.82
CA ILE A 316 21.73 1.21 8.43
C ILE A 316 23.03 1.69 9.07
N GLU A 317 23.85 2.45 8.34
CA GLU A 317 25.13 3.01 8.84
C GLU A 317 24.90 3.83 10.12
N GLN A 318 23.91 4.71 10.12
CA GLN A 318 23.54 5.50 11.30
C GLN A 318 23.08 4.61 12.48
N ALA A 319 22.33 3.54 12.22
CA ALA A 319 21.94 2.62 13.28
C ALA A 319 23.16 1.95 13.94
N VAL A 320 24.13 1.51 13.13
CA VAL A 320 25.38 0.91 13.62
C VAL A 320 26.23 1.93 14.37
N GLU A 321 26.37 3.15 13.87
CA GLU A 321 27.08 4.24 14.55
C GLU A 321 26.44 4.58 15.93
N GLN A 322 25.12 4.44 16.04
CA GLN A 322 24.37 4.64 17.28
C GLN A 322 24.44 3.44 18.25
N GLY A 323 25.06 2.33 17.84
CA GLY A 323 25.30 1.16 18.69
C GLY A 323 24.45 -0.07 18.39
N ALA A 324 23.71 -0.10 17.26
CA ALA A 324 23.08 -1.32 16.79
C ALA A 324 24.14 -2.33 16.29
N THR A 325 23.86 -3.61 16.46
CA THR A 325 24.72 -4.69 15.97
C THR A 325 24.26 -5.13 14.59
N LEU A 326 25.18 -5.05 13.61
CA LEU A 326 24.95 -5.57 12.27
C LEU A 326 25.30 -7.07 12.25
N GLN A 327 24.29 -7.92 12.11
CA GLN A 327 24.48 -9.38 12.05
C GLN A 327 24.91 -9.84 10.66
N ILE A 328 24.26 -9.32 9.61
CA ILE A 328 24.59 -9.57 8.18
C ILE A 328 24.18 -8.37 7.32
N GLY A 329 24.71 -8.32 6.10
CA GLY A 329 24.33 -7.35 5.07
C GLY A 329 24.93 -5.96 5.26
N GLY A 330 24.10 -4.94 5.11
CA GLY A 330 24.48 -3.54 5.33
C GLY A 330 25.35 -2.96 4.21
N ARG A 331 25.29 -3.52 2.98
CA ARG A 331 26.11 -3.07 1.85
C ARG A 331 25.33 -3.11 0.55
N ILE A 332 25.74 -2.25 -0.39
CA ILE A 332 25.34 -2.39 -1.79
C ILE A 332 26.05 -3.61 -2.38
N VAL A 333 25.30 -4.45 -3.08
CA VAL A 333 25.85 -5.64 -3.75
C VAL A 333 26.90 -5.20 -4.78
N SER A 334 28.07 -5.84 -4.73
CA SER A 334 29.19 -5.50 -5.62
C SER A 334 28.81 -5.55 -7.10
N GLY A 335 29.21 -4.53 -7.85
CA GLY A 335 28.89 -4.40 -9.28
C GLY A 335 27.48 -3.87 -9.58
N THR A 336 26.69 -3.51 -8.56
CA THR A 336 25.35 -2.94 -8.71
C THR A 336 25.26 -1.57 -8.05
N GLN A 337 24.12 -0.88 -8.20
CA GLN A 337 23.87 0.42 -7.55
C GLN A 337 22.59 0.43 -6.72
N ALA A 338 21.56 -0.30 -7.14
CA ALA A 338 20.25 -0.32 -6.51
C ALA A 338 19.97 -1.60 -5.68
N TYR A 339 20.90 -2.54 -5.63
CA TYR A 339 20.75 -3.77 -4.85
C TYR A 339 21.41 -3.61 -3.49
N LEU A 340 20.61 -3.73 -2.43
CA LEU A 340 21.08 -3.75 -1.05
C LEU A 340 21.00 -5.18 -0.52
N GLU A 341 22.08 -5.65 0.12
CA GLU A 341 22.09 -6.97 0.76
C GLU A 341 20.97 -7.09 1.80
N ALA A 342 20.39 -8.28 1.90
CA ALA A 342 19.48 -8.61 3.00
C ALA A 342 20.20 -8.38 4.34
N THR A 343 19.61 -7.58 5.20
CA THR A 343 20.27 -7.02 6.39
C THR A 343 19.51 -7.37 7.66
N VAL A 344 20.23 -7.78 8.69
CA VAL A 344 19.69 -8.01 10.04
C VAL A 344 20.42 -7.13 11.05
N LEU A 345 19.63 -6.35 11.81
CA LEU A 345 20.10 -5.51 12.89
C LEU A 345 19.53 -6.04 14.23
N THR A 346 20.38 -6.06 15.26
CA THR A 346 20.00 -6.31 16.66
C THR A 346 20.47 -5.15 17.54
N ASP A 347 20.13 -5.17 18.81
CA ASP A 347 20.54 -4.14 19.80
C ASP A 347 20.09 -2.71 19.47
N VAL A 348 19.08 -2.56 18.59
CA VAL A 348 18.45 -1.26 18.36
C VAL A 348 17.66 -0.87 19.62
N LYS A 349 17.87 0.34 20.11
CA LYS A 349 17.29 0.86 21.36
C LYS A 349 16.42 2.10 21.11
N PRO A 350 15.48 2.40 22.01
CA PRO A 350 14.78 3.69 22.00
C PRO A 350 15.78 4.86 21.94
N GLY A 351 15.48 5.85 21.09
CA GLY A 351 16.36 6.99 20.81
C GLY A 351 17.29 6.82 19.60
N MET A 352 17.48 5.61 19.08
CA MET A 352 18.16 5.40 17.79
C MET A 352 17.22 5.71 16.63
N ASN A 353 17.76 6.19 15.50
CA ASN A 353 16.96 6.50 14.32
C ASN A 353 16.21 5.26 13.80
N ALA A 354 16.86 4.10 13.74
CA ALA A 354 16.25 2.86 13.27
C ALA A 354 15.07 2.37 14.13
N HIS A 355 14.92 2.89 15.36
CA HIS A 355 13.77 2.57 16.21
C HIS A 355 12.50 3.32 15.79
N HIS A 356 12.64 4.57 15.32
CA HIS A 356 11.52 5.45 14.99
C HIS A 356 11.28 5.63 13.50
N GLU A 357 12.29 5.34 12.66
CA GLU A 357 12.20 5.48 11.21
C GLU A 357 11.66 4.22 10.54
N GLU A 358 11.00 4.40 9.41
CA GLU A 358 10.64 3.30 8.53
C GLU A 358 11.85 2.86 7.69
N LEU A 359 12.30 1.62 7.88
CA LEU A 359 13.35 0.97 7.05
C LEU A 359 12.70 0.29 5.83
N PHE A 360 12.52 1.06 4.75
CA PHE A 360 11.76 0.65 3.58
C PHE A 360 12.60 -0.11 2.56
N GLY A 361 12.98 -1.35 2.92
CA GLY A 361 13.81 -2.24 2.12
C GLY A 361 14.18 -3.52 2.88
N PRO A 362 15.12 -4.34 2.42
CA PRO A 362 15.39 -5.70 2.94
C PRO A 362 16.16 -5.68 4.28
N VAL A 363 15.62 -4.98 5.27
CA VAL A 363 16.25 -4.81 6.60
C VAL A 363 15.29 -5.28 7.69
N ALA A 364 15.68 -6.29 8.45
CA ALA A 364 14.97 -6.76 9.64
C ALA A 364 15.64 -6.22 10.91
N VAL A 365 14.86 -5.68 11.84
CA VAL A 365 15.32 -5.31 13.19
C VAL A 365 14.74 -6.31 14.18
N VAL A 366 15.58 -6.95 14.99
CA VAL A 366 15.16 -7.96 15.96
C VAL A 366 15.41 -7.46 17.36
N TYR A 367 14.36 -7.47 18.18
CA TYR A 367 14.37 -7.05 19.58
C TYR A 367 14.16 -8.25 20.48
N ARG A 368 14.93 -8.31 21.57
CA ARG A 368 14.74 -9.26 22.68
C ARG A 368 13.83 -8.64 23.72
N VAL A 369 12.87 -9.38 24.24
CA VAL A 369 11.99 -8.98 25.34
C VAL A 369 11.83 -10.10 26.35
N GLU A 370 11.68 -9.72 27.64
CA GLU A 370 11.58 -10.67 28.75
C GLU A 370 10.13 -10.97 29.15
N SER A 371 9.16 -10.20 28.64
CA SER A 371 7.76 -10.37 28.99
C SER A 371 6.80 -9.85 27.93
N GLU A 372 5.53 -10.32 27.95
CA GLU A 372 4.46 -9.81 27.12
C GLU A 372 4.23 -8.31 27.31
N THR A 373 4.34 -7.82 28.55
CA THR A 373 4.18 -6.40 28.86
C THR A 373 5.26 -5.57 28.16
N GLU A 374 6.50 -6.04 28.16
CA GLU A 374 7.59 -5.40 27.43
C GLU A 374 7.37 -5.47 25.92
N ALA A 375 6.94 -6.63 25.39
CA ALA A 375 6.63 -6.80 23.99
C ALA A 375 5.54 -5.82 23.50
N ILE A 376 4.46 -5.67 24.26
CA ILE A 376 3.37 -4.74 23.98
C ILE A 376 3.87 -3.29 24.03
N ALA A 377 4.61 -2.93 25.07
CA ALA A 377 5.17 -1.59 25.25
C ALA A 377 6.08 -1.23 24.07
N LEU A 378 6.98 -2.12 23.68
CA LEU A 378 7.89 -1.93 22.56
C LEU A 378 7.15 -1.89 21.21
N ALA A 379 6.14 -2.74 21.02
CA ALA A 379 5.32 -2.74 19.81
C ALA A 379 4.62 -1.39 19.59
N ASN A 380 4.13 -0.77 20.67
CA ASN A 380 3.42 0.51 20.65
C ASN A 380 4.35 1.74 20.66
N ASP A 381 5.65 1.56 20.99
CA ASP A 381 6.66 2.63 20.99
C ASP A 381 7.13 2.97 19.57
N THR A 382 6.21 3.52 18.79
CA THR A 382 6.42 3.95 17.42
C THR A 382 5.43 5.05 17.04
N PRO A 383 5.82 6.00 16.18
CA PRO A 383 4.88 6.98 15.64
C PRO A 383 3.86 6.36 14.67
N PHE A 384 4.09 5.13 14.20
CA PHE A 384 3.25 4.42 13.25
C PHE A 384 2.20 3.54 13.93
N GLY A 385 1.24 3.05 13.15
CA GLY A 385 0.19 2.13 13.59
C GLY A 385 -0.59 1.55 12.42
N LEU A 386 0.12 0.96 11.43
CA LEU A 386 -0.53 0.38 10.25
C LEU A 386 -1.02 -1.02 10.55
N GLY A 387 -0.13 -1.97 10.74
CA GLY A 387 -0.44 -3.35 11.02
C GLY A 387 0.44 -3.95 12.12
N SER A 388 0.18 -5.20 12.47
CA SER A 388 0.98 -6.01 13.39
C SER A 388 0.69 -7.49 13.19
N GLY A 389 1.65 -8.36 13.57
CA GLY A 389 1.46 -9.80 13.70
C GLY A 389 1.77 -10.25 15.12
N VAL A 390 0.99 -11.19 15.68
CA VAL A 390 1.24 -11.80 16.99
C VAL A 390 1.20 -13.31 16.86
N PHE A 391 2.28 -13.97 17.26
CA PHE A 391 2.46 -15.42 17.15
C PHE A 391 2.52 -16.05 18.53
N SER A 392 1.69 -17.05 18.76
CA SER A 392 1.69 -17.93 19.93
C SER A 392 0.90 -19.20 19.60
N GLU A 393 1.32 -20.33 20.18
CA GLU A 393 0.58 -21.59 20.14
C GLU A 393 -0.75 -21.49 20.89
N ASP A 394 -0.81 -20.66 21.92
CA ASP A 394 -2.05 -20.30 22.62
C ASP A 394 -2.74 -19.13 21.89
N HIS A 395 -3.79 -19.43 21.12
CA HIS A 395 -4.59 -18.44 20.40
C HIS A 395 -5.20 -17.36 21.29
N GLU A 396 -5.60 -17.69 22.52
CA GLU A 396 -6.14 -16.70 23.46
C GLU A 396 -5.06 -15.76 23.98
N ARG A 397 -3.86 -16.29 24.18
CA ARG A 397 -2.67 -15.49 24.51
C ARG A 397 -2.35 -14.51 23.37
N ALA A 398 -2.25 -15.01 22.13
CA ALA A 398 -2.02 -14.16 20.96
C ALA A 398 -3.12 -13.08 20.83
N ARG A 399 -4.39 -13.44 21.05
CA ARG A 399 -5.52 -12.51 20.97
C ARG A 399 -5.44 -11.43 22.05
N LYS A 400 -5.13 -11.80 23.31
CA LYS A 400 -5.01 -10.85 24.42
C LYS A 400 -3.90 -9.83 24.18
N VAL A 401 -2.77 -10.26 23.65
CA VAL A 401 -1.66 -9.37 23.28
C VAL A 401 -2.09 -8.50 22.08
N GLY A 402 -2.62 -9.10 21.04
CA GLY A 402 -3.03 -8.40 19.83
C GLY A 402 -4.04 -7.27 20.07
N MET A 403 -4.98 -7.48 21.01
CA MET A 403 -5.96 -6.45 21.39
C MET A 403 -5.36 -5.21 22.08
N GLN A 404 -4.09 -5.28 22.48
CA GLN A 404 -3.38 -4.18 23.14
C GLN A 404 -2.41 -3.46 22.21
N ILE A 405 -2.34 -3.86 20.93
CA ILE A 405 -1.47 -3.23 19.94
C ILE A 405 -2.18 -2.06 19.26
N ASP A 406 -1.54 -0.90 19.30
CA ASP A 406 -2.02 0.34 18.67
C ASP A 406 -1.78 0.33 17.16
N ALA A 407 -2.53 -0.50 16.43
CA ALA A 407 -2.47 -0.60 14.98
C ALA A 407 -3.86 -0.67 14.38
N GLY A 408 -3.98 -0.32 13.10
CA GLY A 408 -5.24 -0.44 12.37
C GLY A 408 -5.61 -1.87 12.01
N MET A 409 -4.60 -2.77 11.93
CA MET A 409 -4.76 -4.17 11.59
C MET A 409 -3.90 -5.05 12.51
N VAL A 410 -4.47 -6.15 13.00
CA VAL A 410 -3.76 -7.13 13.82
C VAL A 410 -4.04 -8.53 13.27
N TYR A 411 -2.97 -9.28 13.01
CA TYR A 411 -3.03 -10.63 12.49
C TYR A 411 -2.53 -11.62 13.56
N LEU A 412 -3.30 -12.67 13.82
CA LEU A 412 -2.93 -13.69 14.80
C LEU A 412 -2.38 -14.92 14.08
N ASN A 413 -1.18 -15.36 14.44
CA ASN A 413 -0.46 -16.47 13.83
C ASN A 413 -0.33 -16.36 12.30
N ALA A 414 -0.28 -15.12 11.82
CA ALA A 414 -0.11 -14.79 10.41
C ALA A 414 0.67 -13.49 10.28
N ALA A 415 1.39 -13.37 9.19
CA ALA A 415 1.93 -12.09 8.78
C ALA A 415 0.84 -11.23 8.17
N GLY A 416 0.99 -9.91 8.28
CA GLY A 416 0.10 -8.96 7.66
C GLY A 416 -0.01 -9.17 6.15
N GLY A 417 -1.21 -9.10 5.62
CA GLY A 417 -1.50 -9.26 4.19
C GLY A 417 -2.60 -8.31 3.73
N SER A 418 -2.89 -8.35 2.45
CA SER A 418 -4.01 -7.62 1.85
C SER A 418 -5.02 -8.60 1.30
N GLN A 419 -6.27 -8.44 1.72
CA GLN A 419 -7.42 -9.20 1.22
C GLN A 419 -8.50 -8.21 0.76
N ALA A 420 -9.17 -8.52 -0.33
CA ALA A 420 -10.15 -7.59 -0.92
C ALA A 420 -11.35 -7.29 0.01
N ASP A 421 -11.70 -8.21 0.89
CA ASP A 421 -12.84 -8.15 1.81
C ASP A 421 -12.49 -7.64 3.22
N LEU A 422 -11.20 -7.49 3.55
CA LEU A 422 -10.75 -6.93 4.81
C LEU A 422 -10.38 -5.44 4.68
N PRO A 423 -10.88 -4.57 5.56
CA PRO A 423 -10.47 -3.18 5.60
C PRO A 423 -8.96 -3.06 5.84
N PHE A 424 -8.32 -2.20 5.06
CA PHE A 424 -6.90 -1.90 5.13
C PHE A 424 -6.69 -0.46 5.57
N GLY A 425 -5.78 -0.21 6.51
CA GLY A 425 -5.39 1.14 6.92
C GLY A 425 -4.96 1.23 8.36
N GLY A 426 -4.28 2.34 8.66
CA GLY A 426 -3.61 2.58 9.92
C GLY A 426 -4.25 3.65 10.80
N ILE A 427 -3.58 3.88 11.92
CA ILE A 427 -3.79 4.97 12.87
C ILE A 427 -2.47 5.72 13.08
N LYS A 428 -2.44 6.72 13.94
CA LYS A 428 -1.25 7.53 14.21
C LYS A 428 -0.72 8.15 12.89
N ARG A 429 0.61 8.09 12.66
CA ARG A 429 1.22 8.63 11.44
C ARG A 429 1.13 7.68 10.22
N SER A 430 0.54 6.50 10.39
CA SER A 430 0.28 5.59 9.27
C SER A 430 -0.92 5.97 8.41
N GLY A 431 -1.78 6.88 8.88
CA GLY A 431 -2.79 7.43 8.00
C GLY A 431 -4.14 7.71 8.63
N LEU A 432 -5.09 8.04 7.76
CA LEU A 432 -6.48 8.40 8.07
C LEU A 432 -7.41 7.70 7.09
N GLY A 433 -8.51 7.15 7.59
CA GLY A 433 -9.49 6.40 6.79
C GLY A 433 -9.12 4.94 6.61
N ARG A 434 -9.85 4.26 5.76
CA ARG A 434 -9.64 2.85 5.40
C ARG A 434 -9.82 2.65 3.90
N GLU A 435 -9.09 1.69 3.35
CA GLU A 435 -9.31 1.19 2.00
C GLU A 435 -9.71 -0.29 2.08
N LEU A 436 -10.18 -0.87 0.99
CA LEU A 436 -10.67 -2.24 0.90
C LEU A 436 -11.88 -2.58 1.81
N GLY A 437 -12.41 -3.78 1.63
CA GLY A 437 -13.59 -4.22 2.35
C GLY A 437 -14.78 -3.27 2.21
N TYR A 438 -15.70 -3.35 3.15
CA TYR A 438 -16.89 -2.49 3.16
C TYR A 438 -16.57 -1.06 3.63
N LEU A 439 -15.51 -0.84 4.43
CA LEU A 439 -15.12 0.50 4.87
C LEU A 439 -14.53 1.32 3.71
N GLY A 440 -13.78 0.69 2.81
CA GLY A 440 -13.13 1.39 1.70
C GLY A 440 -14.12 2.08 0.75
N ILE A 441 -15.27 1.46 0.46
CA ILE A 441 -16.30 2.09 -0.39
C ILE A 441 -17.02 3.23 0.32
N GLU A 442 -17.03 3.24 1.64
CA GLU A 442 -17.73 4.27 2.42
C GLU A 442 -16.95 5.59 2.53
N GLU A 443 -15.66 5.58 2.25
CA GLU A 443 -14.81 6.75 2.44
C GLU A 443 -15.20 7.94 1.55
N PHE A 444 -15.53 7.71 0.30
CA PHE A 444 -15.96 8.77 -0.62
C PHE A 444 -17.44 8.62 -1.02
N MET A 445 -18.26 8.32 -0.01
CA MET A 445 -19.69 8.11 -0.14
C MET A 445 -20.47 9.21 0.60
N ASN A 446 -21.48 9.77 -0.05
CA ASN A 446 -22.46 10.60 0.60
C ASN A 446 -23.61 9.72 1.13
N LYS A 447 -23.68 9.54 2.44
CA LYS A 447 -24.77 8.85 3.15
C LYS A 447 -25.94 9.83 3.34
N LYS A 448 -26.77 9.97 2.30
CA LYS A 448 -27.87 10.93 2.27
C LYS A 448 -29.08 10.42 3.08
N VAL A 449 -29.45 11.13 4.13
CA VAL A 449 -30.68 10.85 4.88
C VAL A 449 -31.88 11.39 4.13
N ILE A 450 -32.90 10.52 3.94
CA ILE A 450 -34.19 10.86 3.38
C ILE A 450 -35.26 10.46 4.44
N ARG A 451 -35.92 11.44 5.05
CA ARG A 451 -37.03 11.19 5.97
C ARG A 451 -38.30 10.93 5.16
N LEU A 452 -39.02 9.85 5.51
CA LEU A 452 -40.27 9.43 4.87
C LEU A 452 -41.48 9.79 5.72
#